data_ffbb0ab5ca5aef42943b7a48ebc2497f
#
_entry.id   ffbb0ab5ca5aef42943b7a48ebc2497f
#
_cell.length_a   1.000
_cell.length_b   1.000
_cell.length_c   1.000
_cell.angle_alpha   90.00
_cell.angle_beta   90.00
_cell.angle_gamma   90.00
#
_symmetry.space_group_name_H-M   'P 1'
#
loop_
_entity.id
_entity.type
_entity.pdbx_description
1 polymer ?
#
loop_
_entity_poly.entity_id
_entity_poly.type
_entity_poly.pdbx_seq_one_letter_code
_entity_poly.pdbx_strand_id
1 'polypeptide(L)'
;AHMLEPRVRALVSDRVADASLRDAVTELTRVIQPLTLSTDSSDPGDDSATTGTDRTETAAGADAETIRAELADADVTLEDLERVRAFYADLRDELDRRVTDHLDATRPDWRASGSDETDRDVPLRDPTEPGRDEISAWAERAGYGDRVWTCAPAVGAVVERALDAIADTDARYTAPGVGRTIAAWHHEDHTTFFRAIRLEDAHDETAPADSWRRTHAASLALYNCLPSAAIGDRLAAFGGGVLMSATLEPMDVFREVTGLDHLAAQGRPVVEQTHGLPFPPENRASFAVDAPKFTHANRGAPGEETETRLAYVDATARVAACDGNVLVGTPSYTEARWMATALEERLDKPVLLDESSDDRETESLKASFFEGGDKVLVTSLRGTLTEGVDYSGDRLAAAVVCGVPIINTEAPRTRAVIAAYDRRFSEGFETALTVPAVRKARQAVGRVIRGADERGIRVLLDARYARRSWNDVRGYVPAHEREEFQPVTPDMLEVALEQFDASG
;
A
#
# COMPACT_ATOMS: atom_id res chain seq x y z
N ALA A 1 0.40 16.13 0.08
CA ALA A 1 0.13 14.73 -0.28
C ALA A 1 0.51 13.79 0.86
N HIS A 2 1.72 13.87 1.44
CA HIS A 2 2.19 12.98 2.52
C HIS A 2 1.30 12.96 3.78
N MET A 3 0.60 14.04 4.12
CA MET A 3 -0.31 14.04 5.28
C MET A 3 -1.66 13.34 5.03
N LEU A 4 -2.04 13.12 3.77
CA LEU A 4 -3.27 12.42 3.42
C LEU A 4 -3.06 10.91 3.24
N GLU A 5 -1.84 10.48 2.96
CA GLU A 5 -1.51 9.09 2.65
C GLU A 5 -1.88 8.10 3.77
N PRO A 6 -1.58 8.34 5.07
CA PRO A 6 -2.00 7.42 6.13
C PRO A 6 -3.52 7.31 6.27
N ARG A 7 -4.25 8.42 6.03
CA ARG A 7 -5.72 8.44 6.08
C ARG A 7 -6.36 7.76 4.88
N VAL A 8 -5.72 7.88 3.71
CA VAL A 8 -6.15 7.17 2.50
C VAL A 8 -5.83 5.68 2.61
N ARG A 9 -4.68 5.31 3.18
CA ARG A 9 -4.36 3.90 3.48
C ARG A 9 -5.39 3.25 4.39
N ALA A 10 -5.88 3.97 5.42
CA ALA A 10 -6.93 3.48 6.30
C ALA A 10 -8.27 3.23 5.59
N LEU A 11 -8.54 3.87 4.45
CA LEU A 11 -9.71 3.58 3.60
C LEU A 11 -9.54 2.30 2.76
N VAL A 12 -8.31 1.89 2.54
CA VAL A 12 -7.96 0.76 1.67
C VAL A 12 -7.59 -0.49 2.46
N SER A 13 -7.07 -0.33 3.68
CA SER A 13 -6.72 -1.49 4.52
C SER A 13 -6.87 -1.15 6.00
N ASP A 14 -7.46 -2.09 6.74
CA ASP A 14 -7.51 -2.10 8.19
C ASP A 14 -6.73 -3.30 8.72
N ARG A 15 -6.06 -3.18 9.86
CA ARG A 15 -5.15 -4.21 10.37
C ARG A 15 -5.22 -4.34 11.89
N VAL A 16 -5.13 -5.60 12.34
CA VAL A 16 -4.89 -5.94 13.75
C VAL A 16 -3.59 -6.73 13.85
N ALA A 17 -2.56 -6.13 14.43
CA ALA A 17 -1.29 -6.81 14.67
C ALA A 17 -1.37 -7.80 15.83
N ASP A 18 -0.53 -8.84 15.83
CA ASP A 18 -0.37 -9.79 16.94
C ASP A 18 -0.09 -9.05 18.27
N ALA A 19 0.79 -8.05 18.24
CA ALA A 19 1.08 -7.21 19.40
C ALA A 19 -0.16 -6.44 19.87
N SER A 20 -0.98 -5.92 18.95
CA SER A 20 -2.21 -5.19 19.30
C SER A 20 -3.25 -6.10 19.96
N LEU A 21 -3.37 -7.36 19.52
CA LEU A 21 -4.22 -8.35 20.19
C LEU A 21 -3.73 -8.62 21.62
N ARG A 22 -2.43 -8.82 21.82
CA ARG A 22 -1.82 -9.01 23.15
C ARG A 22 -2.10 -7.83 24.07
N ASP A 23 -1.89 -6.62 23.58
CA ASP A 23 -2.07 -5.40 24.36
C ASP A 23 -3.55 -5.19 24.72
N ALA A 24 -4.48 -5.42 23.79
CA ALA A 24 -5.91 -5.37 24.04
C ALA A 24 -6.38 -6.42 25.08
N VAL A 25 -5.83 -7.64 25.03
CA VAL A 25 -6.09 -8.66 26.08
C VAL A 25 -5.62 -8.19 27.45
N THR A 26 -4.45 -7.54 27.51
CA THR A 26 -3.90 -7.00 28.75
C THR A 26 -4.77 -5.87 29.30
N GLU A 27 -5.20 -4.93 28.45
CA GLU A 27 -6.09 -3.82 28.78
C GLU A 27 -7.45 -4.32 29.29
N LEU A 28 -8.07 -5.28 28.59
CA LEU A 28 -9.31 -5.94 29.04
C LEU A 28 -9.14 -6.63 30.39
N THR A 29 -8.03 -7.33 30.61
CA THR A 29 -7.75 -8.00 31.88
C THR A 29 -7.67 -7.00 33.05
N ARG A 30 -7.05 -5.83 32.83
CA ARG A 30 -6.99 -4.74 33.84
C ARG A 30 -8.36 -4.19 34.21
N VAL A 31 -9.30 -4.12 33.26
CA VAL A 31 -10.68 -3.67 33.51
C VAL A 31 -11.52 -4.77 34.18
N ILE A 32 -11.34 -6.04 33.84
CA ILE A 32 -12.10 -7.15 34.38
C ILE A 32 -11.68 -7.47 35.84
N GLN A 33 -10.40 -7.39 36.17
CA GLN A 33 -9.85 -7.80 37.47
C GLN A 33 -10.51 -7.10 38.69
N PRO A 34 -10.73 -5.78 38.72
CA PRO A 34 -11.43 -5.14 39.85
C PRO A 34 -12.89 -5.60 40.02
N LEU A 35 -13.56 -5.91 38.90
CA LEU A 35 -14.95 -6.37 38.89
C LEU A 35 -15.10 -7.75 39.56
N THR A 36 -14.17 -8.66 39.29
CA THR A 36 -14.18 -10.02 39.84
C THR A 36 -13.79 -10.07 41.30
N LEU A 37 -12.80 -9.28 41.75
CA LEU A 37 -12.37 -9.19 43.14
C LEU A 37 -13.46 -8.59 44.03
N SER A 38 -14.28 -7.69 43.54
CA SER A 38 -15.39 -7.08 44.31
C SER A 38 -16.59 -8.02 44.52
N THR A 39 -16.73 -9.12 43.75
CA THR A 39 -17.79 -10.12 43.89
C THR A 39 -17.43 -11.17 44.93
N ASP A 40 -16.16 -11.50 45.14
CA ASP A 40 -15.70 -12.49 46.15
C ASP A 40 -15.72 -11.96 47.58
N SER A 41 -15.73 -10.64 47.79
CA SER A 41 -15.76 -10.02 49.13
C SER A 41 -17.15 -9.90 49.75
N SER A 42 -18.20 -10.45 49.13
CA SER A 42 -19.58 -10.41 49.61
C SER A 42 -20.04 -11.66 50.38
N ASP A 43 -19.13 -12.53 50.82
CA ASP A 43 -19.48 -13.63 51.73
C ASP A 43 -19.39 -13.15 53.19
N PRO A 44 -20.50 -13.02 53.94
CA PRO A 44 -20.50 -12.47 55.31
C PRO A 44 -20.16 -13.55 56.33
N GLY A 45 -18.87 -13.83 56.53
CA GLY A 45 -18.48 -14.79 57.56
C GLY A 45 -17.00 -15.00 57.72
N ASP A 46 -16.26 -13.97 58.19
CA ASP A 46 -15.17 -14.16 59.15
C ASP A 46 -14.65 -12.80 59.66
N ASP A 47 -15.02 -12.49 60.93
CA ASP A 47 -14.49 -11.35 61.67
C ASP A 47 -13.09 -11.73 62.23
N SER A 48 -12.04 -11.48 61.49
CA SER A 48 -10.69 -11.43 62.07
C SER A 48 -9.89 -10.25 61.49
N ALA A 49 -9.77 -9.23 62.32
CA ALA A 49 -9.04 -7.98 62.07
C ALA A 49 -7.58 -8.20 61.68
N THR A 50 -7.19 -7.76 60.47
CA THR A 50 -5.80 -7.46 60.13
C THR A 50 -5.73 -6.11 59.40
N THR A 51 -5.21 -5.13 60.16
CA THR A 51 -4.96 -3.74 59.76
C THR A 51 -3.79 -3.66 58.75
N GLY A 52 -4.09 -3.82 57.46
CA GLY A 52 -3.10 -3.69 56.39
C GLY A 52 -3.69 -3.78 54.96
N THR A 53 -4.83 -4.39 54.82
CA THR A 53 -5.53 -4.66 53.55
C THR A 53 -6.54 -3.57 53.14
N ASP A 54 -6.91 -2.69 54.05
CA ASP A 54 -8.05 -1.77 53.96
C ASP A 54 -7.91 -0.68 52.86
N ARG A 55 -6.69 -0.28 52.49
CA ARG A 55 -6.48 0.74 51.43
C ARG A 55 -6.52 0.18 50.00
N THR A 56 -6.06 -1.04 49.80
CA THR A 56 -6.06 -1.72 48.51
C THR A 56 -7.46 -2.22 48.14
N GLU A 57 -8.23 -2.71 49.11
CA GLU A 57 -9.62 -3.13 48.93
C GLU A 57 -10.55 -1.94 48.68
N THR A 58 -10.33 -0.79 49.34
CA THR A 58 -11.11 0.44 49.10
C THR A 58 -10.87 1.05 47.74
N ALA A 59 -9.63 1.03 47.23
CA ALA A 59 -9.28 1.49 45.90
C ALA A 59 -9.87 0.56 44.80
N ALA A 60 -9.72 -0.76 44.95
CA ALA A 60 -10.29 -1.72 44.01
C ALA A 60 -11.84 -1.66 43.99
N GLY A 61 -12.49 -1.33 45.07
CA GLY A 61 -13.93 -1.12 45.17
C GLY A 61 -14.39 0.12 44.39
N ALA A 62 -13.65 1.24 44.51
CA ALA A 62 -13.94 2.47 43.76
C ALA A 62 -13.74 2.29 42.26
N ASP A 63 -12.67 1.60 41.84
CA ASP A 63 -12.40 1.27 40.46
C ASP A 63 -13.53 0.39 39.86
N ALA A 64 -13.98 -0.61 40.61
CA ALA A 64 -15.08 -1.48 40.21
C ALA A 64 -16.41 -0.73 40.00
N GLU A 65 -16.70 0.26 40.84
CA GLU A 65 -17.91 1.09 40.71
C GLU A 65 -17.85 1.99 39.45
N THR A 66 -16.70 2.61 39.22
CA THR A 66 -16.44 3.41 38.01
C THR A 66 -16.61 2.58 36.77
N ILE A 67 -16.00 1.38 36.68
CA ILE A 67 -16.12 0.48 35.57
C ILE A 67 -17.56 0.02 35.33
N ARG A 68 -18.31 -0.29 36.41
CA ARG A 68 -19.74 -0.68 36.26
C ARG A 68 -20.59 0.45 35.70
N ALA A 69 -20.30 1.70 36.02
CA ALA A 69 -20.98 2.84 35.48
C ALA A 69 -20.74 2.96 33.96
N GLU A 70 -19.49 2.82 33.51
CA GLU A 70 -19.12 2.83 32.08
C GLU A 70 -19.76 1.67 31.30
N LEU A 71 -19.82 0.48 31.89
CA LEU A 71 -20.50 -0.68 31.30
C LEU A 71 -21.99 -0.41 31.10
N ALA A 72 -22.67 0.13 32.13
CA ALA A 72 -24.11 0.42 32.04
C ALA A 72 -24.43 1.49 31.00
N ASP A 73 -23.59 2.52 30.86
CA ASP A 73 -23.76 3.59 29.88
C ASP A 73 -23.62 3.07 28.42
N ALA A 74 -22.77 2.06 28.23
CA ALA A 74 -22.47 1.51 26.92
C ALA A 74 -23.33 0.29 26.53
N ASP A 75 -24.24 -0.17 27.38
CA ASP A 75 -25.01 -1.44 27.19
C ASP A 75 -24.08 -2.65 26.96
N VAL A 76 -22.96 -2.68 27.67
CA VAL A 76 -21.96 -3.76 27.67
C VAL A 76 -21.97 -4.47 29.01
N THR A 77 -21.94 -5.79 29.00
CA THR A 77 -21.93 -6.61 30.21
C THR A 77 -20.52 -7.09 30.57
N LEU A 78 -20.33 -7.54 31.82
CA LEU A 78 -19.09 -8.19 32.23
C LEU A 78 -18.84 -9.45 31.39
N GLU A 79 -19.89 -10.21 31.07
CA GLU A 79 -19.79 -11.39 30.18
C GLU A 79 -19.28 -11.00 28.79
N ASP A 80 -19.68 -9.84 28.24
CA ASP A 80 -19.16 -9.36 26.97
C ASP A 80 -17.67 -9.02 27.03
N LEU A 81 -17.20 -8.37 28.11
CA LEU A 81 -15.78 -8.12 28.34
C LEU A 81 -14.97 -9.43 28.39
N GLU A 82 -15.42 -10.39 29.20
CA GLU A 82 -14.75 -11.68 29.38
C GLU A 82 -14.70 -12.46 28.06
N ARG A 83 -15.82 -12.46 27.34
CA ARG A 83 -15.95 -13.18 26.06
C ARG A 83 -15.11 -12.56 24.94
N VAL A 84 -15.07 -11.22 24.85
CA VAL A 84 -14.20 -10.52 23.88
C VAL A 84 -12.73 -10.70 24.25
N ARG A 85 -12.36 -10.67 25.55
CA ARG A 85 -11.00 -10.96 26.00
C ARG A 85 -10.57 -12.38 25.60
N ALA A 86 -11.42 -13.37 25.87
CA ALA A 86 -11.15 -14.75 25.50
C ALA A 86 -10.99 -14.89 23.97
N PHE A 87 -11.90 -14.29 23.23
CA PHE A 87 -11.84 -14.29 21.76
C PHE A 87 -10.53 -13.68 21.24
N TYR A 88 -10.06 -12.56 21.78
CA TYR A 88 -8.79 -11.95 21.34
C TYR A 88 -7.58 -12.82 21.68
N ALA A 89 -7.60 -13.50 22.85
CA ALA A 89 -6.54 -14.41 23.22
C ALA A 89 -6.49 -15.62 22.29
N ASP A 90 -7.63 -16.28 22.04
CA ASP A 90 -7.74 -17.44 21.18
C ASP A 90 -7.46 -17.08 19.70
N LEU A 91 -7.86 -15.88 19.28
CA LEU A 91 -7.57 -15.37 17.92
C LEU A 91 -6.06 -15.15 17.73
N ARG A 92 -5.37 -14.68 18.77
CA ARG A 92 -3.92 -14.53 18.75
C ARG A 92 -3.21 -15.88 18.67
N ASP A 93 -3.70 -16.88 19.38
CA ASP A 93 -3.16 -18.23 19.35
C ASP A 93 -3.43 -18.89 17.97
N GLU A 94 -4.60 -18.66 17.38
CA GLU A 94 -4.90 -19.11 16.02
C GLU A 94 -4.03 -18.42 14.97
N LEU A 95 -3.75 -17.11 15.12
CA LEU A 95 -2.82 -16.37 14.26
C LEU A 95 -1.40 -16.96 14.37
N ASP A 96 -0.94 -17.22 15.59
CA ASP A 96 0.37 -17.85 15.86
C ASP A 96 0.51 -19.20 15.17
N ARG A 97 -0.50 -20.05 15.33
CA ARG A 97 -0.53 -21.37 14.69
C ARG A 97 -0.47 -21.26 13.17
N ARG A 98 -1.30 -20.39 12.55
CA ARG A 98 -1.33 -20.21 11.09
C ARG A 98 -0.05 -19.67 10.51
N VAL A 99 0.58 -18.70 11.19
CA VAL A 99 1.89 -18.17 10.76
C VAL A 99 2.93 -19.27 10.82
N THR A 100 2.97 -20.04 11.90
CA THR A 100 3.90 -21.14 12.06
C THR A 100 3.69 -22.21 10.98
N ASP A 101 2.44 -22.66 10.76
CA ASP A 101 2.10 -23.64 9.73
C ASP A 101 2.51 -23.15 8.32
N HIS A 102 2.27 -21.87 8.02
CA HIS A 102 2.64 -21.28 6.74
C HIS A 102 4.16 -21.23 6.54
N LEU A 103 4.91 -20.80 7.54
CA LEU A 103 6.37 -20.74 7.47
C LEU A 103 6.97 -22.14 7.38
N ASP A 104 6.49 -23.11 8.16
CA ASP A 104 6.95 -24.50 8.10
C ASP A 104 6.68 -25.14 6.72
N ALA A 105 5.59 -24.76 6.06
CA ALA A 105 5.25 -25.26 4.72
C ALA A 105 6.04 -24.58 3.58
N THR A 106 6.30 -23.28 3.71
CA THR A 106 6.89 -22.50 2.61
C THR A 106 8.38 -22.25 2.78
N ARG A 107 8.90 -22.33 4.01
CA ARG A 107 10.27 -22.01 4.37
C ARG A 107 10.73 -22.83 5.59
N PRO A 108 10.99 -24.16 5.43
CA PRO A 108 11.29 -25.05 6.54
C PRO A 108 12.49 -24.62 7.42
N ASP A 109 13.38 -23.80 6.89
CA ASP A 109 14.59 -23.30 7.57
C ASP A 109 14.40 -21.93 8.25
N TRP A 110 13.19 -21.38 8.31
CA TRP A 110 12.93 -20.03 8.83
C TRP A 110 13.44 -19.80 10.27
N ARG A 111 13.57 -20.87 11.07
CA ARG A 111 14.11 -20.79 12.44
C ARG A 111 15.63 -20.60 12.46
N ALA A 112 16.33 -20.97 11.39
CA ALA A 112 17.78 -20.91 11.29
C ALA A 112 18.26 -19.77 10.38
N SER A 113 17.49 -19.42 9.39
CA SER A 113 17.77 -18.35 8.43
C SER A 113 17.12 -17.05 8.91
N GLY A 114 17.83 -15.94 8.77
CA GLY A 114 17.25 -14.61 8.98
C GLY A 114 16.00 -14.38 8.11
N SER A 115 15.31 -13.26 8.31
CA SER A 115 14.16 -12.90 7.49
C SER A 115 14.54 -12.81 6.02
N ASP A 116 13.61 -13.17 5.16
CA ASP A 116 13.69 -12.95 3.72
C ASP A 116 12.95 -11.64 3.43
N GLU A 117 13.60 -10.68 2.84
CA GLU A 117 13.18 -9.27 2.66
C GLU A 117 11.83 -9.04 1.97
N THR A 118 10.97 -10.01 1.86
CA THR A 118 9.69 -9.85 1.14
C THR A 118 8.49 -9.93 2.05
N ASP A 119 7.85 -8.79 2.22
CA ASP A 119 6.49 -8.70 2.73
C ASP A 119 5.52 -9.60 1.95
N ARG A 120 4.70 -10.37 2.66
CA ARG A 120 3.77 -11.34 2.04
C ARG A 120 2.38 -11.20 2.61
N ASP A 121 1.41 -11.42 1.73
CA ASP A 121 0.02 -11.64 2.14
C ASP A 121 -0.29 -13.15 2.05
N VAL A 122 -0.60 -13.78 3.19
CA VAL A 122 -1.07 -15.16 3.26
C VAL A 122 -2.59 -15.12 3.16
N PRO A 123 -3.19 -15.59 2.06
CA PRO A 123 -4.62 -15.49 1.85
C PRO A 123 -5.39 -16.38 2.84
N LEU A 124 -6.46 -15.85 3.41
CA LEU A 124 -7.39 -16.58 4.28
C LEU A 124 -8.62 -17.11 3.53
N ARG A 125 -8.67 -16.94 2.22
CA ARG A 125 -9.61 -17.53 1.26
C ARG A 125 -9.01 -17.46 -0.14
N ASP A 126 -9.63 -18.10 -1.11
CA ASP A 126 -9.25 -17.89 -2.51
C ASP A 126 -9.40 -16.41 -2.89
N PRO A 127 -8.34 -15.76 -3.39
CA PRO A 127 -8.39 -14.35 -3.76
C PRO A 127 -9.42 -14.03 -4.84
N THR A 128 -9.67 -14.96 -5.76
CA THR A 128 -10.54 -14.75 -6.93
C THR A 128 -12.01 -15.08 -6.67
N GLU A 129 -12.30 -15.87 -5.64
CA GLU A 129 -13.65 -16.29 -5.32
C GLU A 129 -14.14 -15.66 -4.00
N PRO A 130 -15.29 -14.96 -3.99
CA PRO A 130 -15.86 -14.47 -2.75
C PRO A 130 -16.36 -15.65 -1.92
N GLY A 131 -15.93 -15.72 -0.68
CA GLY A 131 -16.32 -16.79 0.22
C GLY A 131 -15.92 -16.47 1.64
N ARG A 132 -16.46 -17.23 2.58
CA ARG A 132 -16.14 -17.09 3.99
C ARG A 132 -14.65 -17.38 4.22
N ASP A 133 -13.99 -16.49 4.91
CA ASP A 133 -12.59 -16.64 5.25
C ASP A 133 -12.38 -17.64 6.39
N GLU A 134 -11.16 -18.14 6.50
CA GLU A 134 -10.78 -19.18 7.43
C GLU A 134 -10.81 -18.74 8.90
N ILE A 135 -10.61 -17.46 9.21
CA ILE A 135 -10.71 -16.92 10.58
C ILE A 135 -12.17 -16.90 11.03
N SER A 136 -13.07 -16.41 10.18
CA SER A 136 -14.51 -16.42 10.47
C SER A 136 -15.03 -17.86 10.64
N ALA A 137 -14.56 -18.80 9.81
CA ALA A 137 -14.92 -20.21 9.92
C ALA A 137 -14.33 -20.89 11.18
N TRP A 138 -13.13 -20.51 11.59
CA TRP A 138 -12.53 -20.96 12.83
C TRP A 138 -13.31 -20.46 14.05
N ALA A 139 -13.62 -19.18 14.11
CA ALA A 139 -14.33 -18.58 15.23
C ALA A 139 -15.69 -19.26 15.47
N GLU A 140 -16.43 -19.57 14.41
CA GLU A 140 -17.69 -20.34 14.52
C GLU A 140 -17.47 -21.72 15.10
N ARG A 141 -16.46 -22.48 14.62
CA ARG A 141 -16.12 -23.81 15.16
C ARG A 141 -15.68 -23.74 16.63
N ALA A 142 -15.02 -22.66 17.04
CA ALA A 142 -14.61 -22.40 18.42
C ALA A 142 -15.77 -21.91 19.31
N GLY A 143 -16.98 -21.76 18.77
CA GLY A 143 -18.18 -21.38 19.51
C GLY A 143 -18.34 -19.86 19.73
N TYR A 144 -17.62 -19.04 18.97
CA TYR A 144 -17.79 -17.61 18.96
C TYR A 144 -18.91 -17.21 18.00
N GLY A 145 -20.02 -16.71 18.56
CA GLY A 145 -21.15 -16.18 17.79
C GLY A 145 -20.96 -14.72 17.38
N ASP A 146 -21.94 -14.16 16.68
CA ASP A 146 -21.89 -12.78 16.11
C ASP A 146 -21.65 -11.69 17.16
N ARG A 147 -22.07 -11.93 18.44
CA ARG A 147 -21.97 -10.91 19.48
C ARG A 147 -20.53 -10.49 19.77
N VAL A 148 -19.54 -11.39 19.74
CA VAL A 148 -18.13 -11.02 20.00
C VAL A 148 -17.56 -10.05 18.95
N TRP A 149 -18.08 -10.15 17.74
CA TRP A 149 -17.72 -9.26 16.64
C TRP A 149 -18.42 -7.91 16.74
N THR A 150 -19.72 -7.94 16.99
CA THR A 150 -20.56 -6.74 16.95
C THR A 150 -20.42 -5.86 18.19
N CYS A 151 -20.15 -6.43 19.41
CA CYS A 151 -19.91 -5.66 20.63
C CYS A 151 -18.45 -5.22 20.80
N ALA A 152 -17.50 -5.74 20.03
CA ALA A 152 -16.09 -5.42 20.15
C ALA A 152 -15.76 -3.91 20.14
N PRO A 153 -16.38 -3.05 19.30
CA PRO A 153 -16.15 -1.62 19.33
C PRO A 153 -16.62 -0.95 20.63
N ALA A 154 -17.80 -1.35 21.13
CA ALA A 154 -18.35 -0.83 22.39
C ALA A 154 -17.49 -1.26 23.59
N VAL A 155 -17.07 -2.53 23.60
CA VAL A 155 -16.12 -3.07 24.59
C VAL A 155 -14.81 -2.27 24.57
N GLY A 156 -14.23 -2.03 23.39
CA GLY A 156 -13.02 -1.22 23.26
C GLY A 156 -13.16 0.19 23.79
N ALA A 157 -14.29 0.85 23.51
CA ALA A 157 -14.59 2.18 24.01
C ALA A 157 -14.78 2.22 25.55
N VAL A 158 -15.40 1.20 26.12
CA VAL A 158 -15.52 1.06 27.59
C VAL A 158 -14.13 0.88 28.22
N VAL A 159 -13.29 0.03 27.64
CA VAL A 159 -11.91 -0.19 28.13
C VAL A 159 -11.13 1.14 28.15
N GLU A 160 -11.20 1.92 27.09
CA GLU A 160 -10.54 3.23 27.00
C GLU A 160 -11.01 4.16 28.13
N ARG A 161 -12.32 4.39 28.26
CA ARG A 161 -12.88 5.27 29.30
C ARG A 161 -12.61 4.80 30.72
N ALA A 162 -12.74 3.50 30.95
CA ALA A 162 -12.47 2.91 32.25
C ALA A 162 -10.99 3.07 32.65
N LEU A 163 -10.07 2.82 31.76
CA LEU A 163 -8.64 2.96 32.03
C LEU A 163 -8.22 4.42 32.18
N ASP A 164 -8.79 5.34 31.41
CA ASP A 164 -8.57 6.78 31.57
C ASP A 164 -9.05 7.27 32.94
N ALA A 165 -10.23 6.81 33.35
CA ALA A 165 -10.79 7.19 34.69
C ALA A 165 -9.97 6.65 35.86
N ILE A 166 -9.35 5.48 35.72
CA ILE A 166 -8.56 4.84 36.82
C ILE A 166 -7.12 5.34 36.83
N ALA A 167 -6.52 5.57 35.64
CA ALA A 167 -5.07 5.83 35.54
C ALA A 167 -4.70 7.31 35.55
N ASP A 168 -5.65 8.23 35.41
CA ASP A 168 -5.43 9.69 35.29
C ASP A 168 -4.27 10.04 34.32
N THR A 169 -4.24 9.37 33.15
CA THR A 169 -3.18 9.51 32.17
C THR A 169 -3.80 9.61 30.75
N ASP A 170 -3.24 10.52 29.93
CA ASP A 170 -3.53 10.60 28.47
C ASP A 170 -2.85 9.43 27.70
N ALA A 171 -3.05 8.20 28.13
CA ALA A 171 -2.50 7.03 27.45
C ALA A 171 -3.33 6.69 26.20
N ARG A 172 -2.66 6.17 25.16
CA ARG A 172 -3.36 5.61 23.99
C ARG A 172 -3.56 4.13 24.20
N TYR A 173 -4.80 3.67 24.15
CA TYR A 173 -5.17 2.27 24.28
C TYR A 173 -5.39 1.60 22.93
N THR A 174 -5.13 0.32 22.89
CA THR A 174 -5.16 -0.50 21.67
C THR A 174 -6.53 -1.14 21.45
N ALA A 175 -7.24 -1.47 22.53
CA ALA A 175 -8.54 -2.16 22.45
C ALA A 175 -9.59 -1.47 21.56
N PRO A 176 -9.71 -0.11 21.54
CA PRO A 176 -10.68 0.55 20.65
C PRO A 176 -10.37 0.33 19.15
N GLY A 177 -9.09 0.34 18.76
CA GLY A 177 -8.63 0.07 17.41
C GLY A 177 -8.91 -1.37 17.02
N VAL A 178 -8.52 -2.32 17.84
CA VAL A 178 -8.77 -3.75 17.65
C VAL A 178 -10.27 -4.01 17.51
N GLY A 179 -11.10 -3.45 18.40
CA GLY A 179 -12.54 -3.64 18.37
C GLY A 179 -13.19 -3.18 17.05
N ARG A 180 -12.79 -2.01 16.53
CA ARG A 180 -13.29 -1.51 15.24
C ARG A 180 -12.90 -2.42 14.08
N THR A 181 -11.65 -2.85 14.00
CA THR A 181 -11.19 -3.72 12.91
C THR A 181 -11.83 -5.11 12.98
N ILE A 182 -12.05 -5.65 14.18
CA ILE A 182 -12.75 -6.93 14.37
C ILE A 182 -14.21 -6.83 13.93
N ALA A 183 -14.90 -5.74 14.24
CA ALA A 183 -16.25 -5.52 13.75
C ALA A 183 -16.31 -5.34 12.24
N ALA A 184 -15.39 -4.59 11.65
CA ALA A 184 -15.25 -4.45 10.20
C ALA A 184 -14.99 -5.81 9.53
N TRP A 185 -14.13 -6.65 10.12
CA TRP A 185 -13.88 -8.02 9.62
C TRP A 185 -15.16 -8.83 9.46
N HIS A 186 -16.09 -8.69 10.38
CA HIS A 186 -17.36 -9.41 10.38
C HIS A 186 -18.41 -8.77 9.45
N HIS A 187 -18.47 -7.42 9.40
CA HIS A 187 -19.51 -6.69 8.67
C HIS A 187 -19.23 -6.53 7.19
N GLU A 188 -17.97 -6.35 6.83
CA GLU A 188 -17.60 -6.07 5.45
C GLU A 188 -17.81 -7.29 4.56
N ASP A 189 -18.31 -7.06 3.35
CA ASP A 189 -18.62 -8.13 2.41
C ASP A 189 -17.37 -8.87 1.91
N HIS A 190 -17.56 -10.07 1.39
CA HIS A 190 -16.47 -10.90 0.87
C HIS A 190 -16.20 -10.67 -0.64
N THR A 191 -16.95 -9.82 -1.32
CA THR A 191 -16.77 -9.52 -2.75
C THR A 191 -15.78 -8.38 -2.98
N THR A 192 -15.85 -7.37 -2.12
CA THR A 192 -15.01 -6.17 -2.16
C THR A 192 -13.88 -6.17 -1.15
N PHE A 193 -14.01 -6.96 -0.06
CA PHE A 193 -12.98 -7.03 0.97
C PHE A 193 -12.23 -8.36 0.94
N PHE A 194 -10.91 -8.27 0.79
CA PHE A 194 -10.00 -9.41 0.85
C PHE A 194 -9.36 -9.50 2.23
N ARG A 195 -9.29 -10.73 2.77
CA ARG A 195 -8.79 -11.05 4.09
C ARG A 195 -7.52 -11.89 3.99
N ALA A 196 -6.48 -11.46 4.67
CA ALA A 196 -5.18 -12.12 4.66
C ALA A 196 -4.47 -11.98 6.01
N ILE A 197 -3.47 -12.81 6.26
CA ILE A 197 -2.43 -12.53 7.23
C ILE A 197 -1.32 -11.81 6.48
N ARG A 198 -0.99 -10.61 6.93
CA ARG A 198 0.17 -9.85 6.45
C ARG A 198 1.36 -10.22 7.29
N LEU A 199 2.41 -10.75 6.66
CA LEU A 199 3.72 -10.95 7.25
C LEU A 199 4.66 -9.85 6.75
N GLU A 200 5.30 -9.18 7.69
CA GLU A 200 6.28 -8.12 7.43
C GLU A 200 7.60 -8.53 8.06
N ASP A 201 8.70 -8.12 7.45
CA ASP A 201 10.01 -8.29 8.04
C ASP A 201 10.11 -7.48 9.33
N ALA A 202 10.56 -8.09 10.40
CA ALA A 202 10.74 -7.44 11.69
C ALA A 202 11.87 -8.12 12.46
N HIS A 203 12.49 -7.38 13.36
CA HIS A 203 13.55 -7.91 14.21
C HIS A 203 13.22 -7.63 15.68
N ASP A 204 12.83 -8.67 16.42
CA ASP A 204 12.57 -8.60 17.86
C ASP A 204 13.43 -9.60 18.62
N GLU A 205 14.56 -9.11 19.14
CA GLU A 205 15.49 -9.92 19.94
C GLU A 205 14.90 -10.39 21.26
N THR A 206 13.80 -9.78 21.73
CA THR A 206 13.14 -10.14 22.98
C THR A 206 12.21 -11.33 22.83
N ALA A 207 11.81 -11.65 21.61
CA ALA A 207 10.97 -12.80 21.33
C ALA A 207 11.73 -14.13 21.54
N PRO A 208 11.06 -15.24 21.92
CA PRO A 208 11.67 -16.56 22.06
C PRO A 208 12.41 -16.99 20.78
N ALA A 209 13.52 -17.71 20.95
CA ALA A 209 14.42 -18.08 19.83
C ALA A 209 13.74 -18.94 18.76
N ASP A 210 12.74 -19.72 19.14
CA ASP A 210 11.95 -20.60 18.28
C ASP A 210 10.66 -19.97 17.75
N SER A 211 10.41 -18.69 18.08
CA SER A 211 9.23 -17.95 17.63
C SER A 211 9.49 -17.18 16.34
N TRP A 212 8.54 -17.21 15.42
CA TRP A 212 8.54 -16.41 14.20
C TRP A 212 8.59 -14.89 14.49
N ARG A 213 8.13 -14.46 15.67
CA ARG A 213 8.16 -13.04 16.11
C ARG A 213 9.58 -12.48 16.19
N ARG A 214 10.58 -13.34 16.19
CA ARG A 214 11.98 -12.91 16.14
C ARG A 214 12.37 -12.26 14.81
N THR A 215 11.75 -12.69 13.74
CA THR A 215 12.09 -12.32 12.36
C THR A 215 10.94 -11.75 11.55
N HIS A 216 9.72 -11.85 12.08
CA HIS A 216 8.53 -11.36 11.39
C HIS A 216 7.57 -10.65 12.34
N ALA A 217 6.82 -9.68 11.81
CA ALA A 217 5.58 -9.18 12.40
C ALA A 217 4.39 -9.71 11.60
N ALA A 218 3.34 -10.12 12.32
CA ALA A 218 2.12 -10.61 11.69
C ALA A 218 0.92 -9.75 12.05
N SER A 219 0.02 -9.54 11.10
CA SER A 219 -1.25 -8.88 11.31
C SER A 219 -2.37 -9.54 10.51
N LEU A 220 -3.58 -9.57 11.07
CA LEU A 220 -4.79 -9.80 10.32
C LEU A 220 -5.08 -8.54 9.50
N ALA A 221 -5.18 -8.66 8.18
CA ALA A 221 -5.35 -7.56 7.26
C ALA A 221 -6.66 -7.69 6.48
N LEU A 222 -7.46 -6.65 6.54
CA LEU A 222 -8.70 -6.49 5.78
C LEU A 222 -8.46 -5.44 4.69
N TYR A 223 -8.43 -5.86 3.44
CA TYR A 223 -8.16 -5.00 2.29
C TYR A 223 -9.45 -4.68 1.55
N ASN A 224 -9.79 -3.40 1.45
CA ASN A 224 -10.83 -2.92 0.55
C ASN A 224 -10.27 -2.90 -0.89
N CYS A 225 -10.68 -3.87 -1.70
CA CYS A 225 -10.23 -3.99 -3.08
C CYS A 225 -10.89 -2.96 -4.01
N LEU A 226 -12.02 -2.40 -3.62
CA LEU A 226 -12.80 -1.43 -4.40
C LEU A 226 -13.25 -0.24 -3.53
N PRO A 227 -12.34 0.69 -3.19
CA PRO A 227 -12.61 1.74 -2.21
C PRO A 227 -13.47 2.91 -2.71
N SER A 228 -14.06 2.83 -3.92
CA SER A 228 -14.78 3.92 -4.57
C SER A 228 -15.90 4.52 -3.71
N ALA A 229 -16.72 3.69 -3.07
CA ALA A 229 -17.77 4.16 -2.17
C ALA A 229 -17.20 4.89 -0.95
N ALA A 230 -16.20 4.31 -0.28
CA ALA A 230 -15.56 4.92 0.88
C ALA A 230 -14.85 6.25 0.55
N ILE A 231 -14.24 6.36 -0.63
CA ILE A 231 -13.65 7.61 -1.12
C ILE A 231 -14.77 8.63 -1.40
N GLY A 232 -15.82 8.22 -2.10
CA GLY A 232 -16.97 9.05 -2.42
C GLY A 232 -17.62 9.66 -1.17
N ASP A 233 -17.86 8.86 -0.13
CA ASP A 233 -18.41 9.32 1.15
C ASP A 233 -17.50 10.35 1.84
N ARG A 234 -16.17 10.16 1.77
CA ARG A 234 -15.21 11.16 2.28
C ARG A 234 -15.23 12.46 1.49
N LEU A 235 -15.33 12.36 0.16
CA LEU A 235 -15.48 13.54 -0.70
C LEU A 235 -16.83 14.25 -0.46
N ALA A 236 -17.89 13.50 -0.18
CA ALA A 236 -19.22 14.06 0.14
C ALA A 236 -19.22 14.96 1.38
N ALA A 237 -18.31 14.74 2.32
CA ALA A 237 -18.17 15.55 3.54
C ALA A 237 -17.65 16.98 3.27
N PHE A 238 -17.08 17.25 2.08
CA PHE A 238 -16.63 18.59 1.71
C PHE A 238 -17.75 19.37 1.02
N GLY A 239 -17.81 20.68 1.26
CA GLY A 239 -18.75 21.58 0.58
C GLY A 239 -18.50 21.71 -0.93
N GLY A 240 -17.28 21.52 -1.37
CA GLY A 240 -16.83 21.50 -2.77
C GLY A 240 -15.37 21.10 -2.83
N GLY A 241 -14.87 20.73 -4.02
CA GLY A 241 -13.49 20.30 -4.20
C GLY A 241 -13.06 20.38 -5.65
N VAL A 242 -11.75 20.45 -5.87
CA VAL A 242 -11.10 20.34 -7.18
C VAL A 242 -10.09 19.20 -7.10
N LEU A 243 -10.24 18.22 -7.96
CA LEU A 243 -9.26 17.16 -8.18
C LEU A 243 -8.52 17.45 -9.47
N MET A 244 -7.22 17.58 -9.42
CA MET A 244 -6.41 17.90 -10.60
C MET A 244 -5.12 17.10 -10.65
N SER A 245 -4.80 16.65 -11.85
CA SER A 245 -3.52 16.02 -12.20
C SER A 245 -3.34 16.07 -13.71
N ALA A 246 -2.12 15.95 -14.18
CA ALA A 246 -1.82 15.78 -15.60
C ALA A 246 -2.26 14.40 -16.15
N THR A 247 -2.61 13.45 -15.30
CA THR A 247 -2.82 12.03 -15.67
C THR A 247 -4.12 11.45 -15.12
N LEU A 248 -5.20 12.24 -15.01
CA LEU A 248 -6.50 11.72 -14.55
C LEU A 248 -7.17 10.77 -15.56
N GLU A 249 -6.92 10.97 -16.85
CA GLU A 249 -7.50 10.15 -17.90
C GLU A 249 -7.03 8.67 -17.84
N PRO A 250 -7.88 7.71 -18.24
CA PRO A 250 -9.26 7.87 -18.74
C PRO A 250 -10.21 8.40 -17.64
N MET A 251 -11.06 9.37 -18.00
CA MET A 251 -11.92 10.07 -17.03
C MET A 251 -13.05 9.20 -16.49
N ASP A 252 -13.62 8.33 -17.31
CA ASP A 252 -14.64 7.36 -16.91
C ASP A 252 -14.11 6.43 -15.80
N VAL A 253 -12.93 5.84 -15.99
CA VAL A 253 -12.26 5.02 -14.98
C VAL A 253 -11.95 5.85 -13.73
N PHE A 254 -11.45 7.08 -13.90
CA PHE A 254 -11.13 7.95 -12.76
C PHE A 254 -12.35 8.27 -11.90
N ARG A 255 -13.45 8.66 -12.52
CA ARG A 255 -14.72 8.98 -11.82
C ARG A 255 -15.25 7.80 -11.03
N GLU A 256 -15.24 6.63 -11.64
CA GLU A 256 -15.79 5.43 -11.04
C GLU A 256 -14.93 4.95 -9.85
N VAL A 257 -13.60 4.87 -10.04
CA VAL A 257 -12.66 4.42 -9.01
C VAL A 257 -12.56 5.39 -7.83
N THR A 258 -12.69 6.70 -8.07
CA THR A 258 -12.64 7.73 -7.02
C THR A 258 -13.98 8.04 -6.37
N GLY A 259 -15.07 7.38 -6.79
CA GLY A 259 -16.39 7.59 -6.22
C GLY A 259 -17.07 8.90 -6.67
N LEU A 260 -16.57 9.57 -7.72
CA LEU A 260 -17.24 10.77 -8.26
C LEU A 260 -18.59 10.44 -8.88
N ASP A 261 -18.76 9.26 -9.46
CA ASP A 261 -20.05 8.80 -9.97
C ASP A 261 -21.03 8.51 -8.83
N HIS A 262 -20.56 8.04 -7.68
CA HIS A 262 -21.35 7.92 -6.47
C HIS A 262 -21.86 9.29 -5.98
N LEU A 263 -21.01 10.33 -6.00
CA LEU A 263 -21.39 11.70 -5.68
C LEU A 263 -22.39 12.26 -6.69
N ALA A 264 -22.20 12.03 -7.97
CA ALA A 264 -23.11 12.46 -9.02
C ALA A 264 -24.51 11.82 -8.86
N ALA A 265 -24.55 10.53 -8.50
CA ALA A 265 -25.80 9.83 -8.21
C ALA A 265 -26.54 10.38 -6.97
N GLN A 266 -25.82 10.98 -6.03
CA GLN A 266 -26.39 11.71 -4.87
C GLN A 266 -26.83 13.15 -5.20
N GLY A 267 -26.77 13.56 -6.49
CA GLY A 267 -27.18 14.88 -6.94
C GLY A 267 -26.10 15.98 -6.79
N ARG A 268 -24.85 15.63 -6.49
CA ARG A 268 -23.72 16.56 -6.46
C ARG A 268 -23.23 16.81 -7.89
N PRO A 269 -23.11 18.04 -8.38
CA PRO A 269 -22.60 18.31 -9.73
C PRO A 269 -21.12 17.95 -9.80
N VAL A 270 -20.75 17.17 -10.82
CA VAL A 270 -19.36 16.85 -11.18
C VAL A 270 -19.09 17.44 -12.56
N VAL A 271 -18.08 18.29 -12.65
CA VAL A 271 -17.69 18.96 -13.89
C VAL A 271 -16.26 18.50 -14.23
N GLU A 272 -16.07 18.13 -15.49
CA GLU A 272 -14.80 17.70 -16.02
C GLU A 272 -14.22 18.78 -16.94
N GLN A 273 -12.92 18.97 -16.83
CA GLN A 273 -12.19 19.89 -17.69
C GLN A 273 -10.83 19.27 -18.05
N THR A 274 -10.55 19.19 -19.36
CA THR A 274 -9.24 18.75 -19.88
C THR A 274 -8.59 19.93 -20.59
N HIS A 275 -7.33 20.17 -20.29
CA HIS A 275 -6.52 21.20 -20.92
C HIS A 275 -5.38 20.51 -21.69
N GLY A 276 -5.14 20.92 -22.92
CA GLY A 276 -3.98 20.50 -23.68
C GLY A 276 -2.67 21.03 -23.08
N LEU A 277 -1.56 20.46 -23.48
CA LEU A 277 -0.23 20.90 -23.06
C LEU A 277 0.11 22.22 -23.80
N PRO A 278 0.31 23.34 -23.07
CA PRO A 278 0.51 24.66 -23.70
C PRO A 278 1.94 24.88 -24.20
N PHE A 279 2.84 23.91 -24.02
CA PHE A 279 4.26 24.05 -24.34
C PHE A 279 4.53 23.79 -25.83
N PRO A 280 5.54 24.47 -26.45
CA PRO A 280 5.85 24.30 -27.86
C PRO A 280 6.16 22.84 -28.23
N PRO A 281 5.54 22.29 -29.29
CA PRO A 281 5.83 20.91 -29.74
C PRO A 281 7.29 20.69 -30.13
N GLU A 282 7.95 21.70 -30.70
CA GLU A 282 9.36 21.69 -31.11
C GLU A 282 10.33 21.49 -29.94
N ASN A 283 9.91 21.80 -28.72
CA ASN A 283 10.71 21.60 -27.53
C ASN A 283 10.65 20.16 -26.98
N ARG A 284 9.87 19.29 -27.64
CA ARG A 284 9.58 17.94 -27.13
C ARG A 284 9.90 16.87 -28.15
N ALA A 285 10.86 16.00 -27.83
CA ALA A 285 11.01 14.74 -28.52
C ALA A 285 10.34 13.63 -27.70
N SER A 286 9.35 12.98 -28.26
CA SER A 286 8.57 11.94 -27.58
C SER A 286 8.56 10.66 -28.41
N PHE A 287 9.17 9.61 -27.89
CA PHE A 287 9.35 8.34 -28.62
C PHE A 287 8.68 7.18 -27.88
N ALA A 288 7.91 6.39 -28.61
CA ALA A 288 7.44 5.08 -28.20
C ALA A 288 8.31 4.04 -28.93
N VAL A 289 9.24 3.43 -28.20
CA VAL A 289 10.23 2.51 -28.82
C VAL A 289 9.66 1.11 -28.89
N ASP A 290 9.66 0.53 -30.10
CA ASP A 290 9.18 -0.83 -30.38
C ASP A 290 10.22 -1.89 -29.95
N ALA A 291 10.57 -1.88 -28.66
CA ALA A 291 11.43 -2.89 -28.06
C ALA A 291 10.60 -4.10 -27.59
N PRO A 292 11.21 -5.28 -27.40
CA PRO A 292 10.54 -6.44 -26.85
C PRO A 292 9.79 -6.11 -25.55
N LYS A 293 8.61 -6.72 -25.33
CA LYS A 293 7.83 -6.49 -24.09
C LYS A 293 8.67 -6.84 -22.85
N PHE A 294 8.82 -5.92 -21.92
CA PHE A 294 9.61 -6.12 -20.69
C PHE A 294 8.82 -6.90 -19.64
N THR A 295 8.40 -8.10 -20.00
CA THR A 295 7.71 -9.05 -19.13
C THR A 295 8.71 -9.97 -18.44
N HIS A 296 8.31 -10.59 -17.33
CA HIS A 296 9.17 -11.57 -16.64
C HIS A 296 9.62 -12.71 -17.60
N ALA A 297 8.71 -13.20 -18.45
CA ALA A 297 9.01 -14.27 -19.41
C ALA A 297 10.05 -13.87 -20.45
N ASN A 298 10.08 -12.60 -20.90
CA ASN A 298 11.00 -12.16 -21.94
C ASN A 298 12.34 -11.68 -21.39
N ARG A 299 12.34 -11.03 -20.22
CA ARG A 299 13.59 -10.48 -19.63
C ARG A 299 14.38 -11.48 -18.80
N GLY A 300 13.75 -12.60 -18.39
CA GLY A 300 14.37 -13.54 -17.47
C GLY A 300 14.62 -12.96 -16.07
N ALA A 301 15.45 -13.68 -15.28
CA ALA A 301 15.86 -13.25 -13.96
C ALA A 301 16.89 -12.09 -14.04
N PRO A 302 17.00 -11.24 -12.98
CA PRO A 302 18.09 -10.29 -12.88
C PRO A 302 19.45 -11.02 -12.94
N GLY A 303 20.34 -10.55 -13.83
CA GLY A 303 21.65 -11.20 -14.09
C GLY A 303 21.67 -12.17 -15.27
N GLU A 304 20.51 -12.53 -15.85
CA GLU A 304 20.47 -13.25 -17.12
C GLU A 304 20.67 -12.27 -18.29
N GLU A 305 21.59 -12.57 -19.19
CA GLU A 305 21.73 -11.84 -20.44
C GLU A 305 20.71 -12.35 -21.46
N THR A 306 19.64 -11.58 -21.67
CA THR A 306 18.63 -11.85 -22.69
C THR A 306 18.65 -10.77 -23.76
N GLU A 307 18.18 -11.10 -24.98
CA GLU A 307 18.01 -10.10 -26.05
C GLU A 307 17.15 -8.92 -25.60
N THR A 308 16.12 -9.19 -24.79
CA THR A 308 15.29 -8.13 -24.21
C THR A 308 16.08 -7.20 -23.32
N ARG A 309 16.90 -7.72 -22.39
CA ARG A 309 17.71 -6.89 -21.52
C ARG A 309 18.74 -6.07 -22.26
N LEU A 310 19.42 -6.67 -23.23
CA LEU A 310 20.39 -5.97 -24.09
C LEU A 310 19.71 -4.82 -24.86
N ALA A 311 18.54 -5.08 -25.48
CA ALA A 311 17.81 -4.05 -26.21
C ALA A 311 17.40 -2.86 -25.31
N TYR A 312 17.04 -3.13 -24.03
CA TYR A 312 16.68 -2.08 -23.09
C TYR A 312 17.88 -1.26 -22.60
N VAL A 313 18.99 -1.92 -22.28
CA VAL A 313 20.21 -1.22 -21.89
C VAL A 313 20.75 -0.38 -23.03
N ASP A 314 20.81 -0.91 -24.25
CA ASP A 314 21.34 -0.20 -25.42
C ASP A 314 20.46 1.01 -25.77
N ALA A 315 19.13 0.87 -25.78
CA ALA A 315 18.24 1.99 -26.03
C ALA A 315 18.33 3.05 -24.93
N THR A 316 18.40 2.64 -23.66
CA THR A 316 18.53 3.55 -22.51
C THR A 316 19.87 4.29 -22.53
N ALA A 317 20.97 3.60 -22.84
CA ALA A 317 22.30 4.19 -22.94
C ALA A 317 22.37 5.26 -24.04
N ARG A 318 21.74 5.03 -25.20
CA ARG A 318 21.66 6.04 -26.30
C ARG A 318 20.94 7.32 -25.85
N VAL A 319 19.81 7.19 -25.12
CA VAL A 319 19.12 8.37 -24.58
C VAL A 319 19.94 9.03 -23.50
N ALA A 320 20.57 8.25 -22.63
CA ALA A 320 21.37 8.76 -21.51
C ALA A 320 22.67 9.45 -21.94
N ALA A 321 23.10 9.25 -23.19
CA ALA A 321 24.25 9.97 -23.78
C ALA A 321 23.96 11.43 -24.13
N CYS A 322 22.69 11.90 -24.14
CA CYS A 322 22.35 13.32 -24.37
C CYS A 322 22.95 14.21 -23.28
N ASP A 323 23.17 15.49 -23.57
CA ASP A 323 23.60 16.47 -22.56
C ASP A 323 22.51 16.66 -21.49
N GLY A 324 22.92 16.89 -20.26
CA GLY A 324 22.04 17.10 -19.10
C GLY A 324 21.67 15.83 -18.33
N ASN A 325 20.85 16.00 -17.32
CA ASN A 325 20.44 14.90 -16.42
C ASN A 325 19.37 14.02 -17.06
N VAL A 326 19.45 12.73 -16.79
CA VAL A 326 18.53 11.72 -17.32
C VAL A 326 17.88 10.91 -16.20
N LEU A 327 16.55 10.77 -16.22
CA LEU A 327 15.79 9.93 -15.31
C LEU A 327 15.42 8.61 -16.01
N VAL A 328 15.76 7.49 -15.39
CA VAL A 328 15.42 6.15 -15.89
C VAL A 328 14.51 5.46 -14.90
N GLY A 329 13.25 5.26 -15.29
CA GLY A 329 12.24 4.58 -14.50
C GLY A 329 12.11 3.10 -14.89
N THR A 330 12.26 2.20 -13.93
CA THR A 330 12.12 0.74 -14.10
C THR A 330 10.92 0.18 -13.33
N PRO A 331 10.42 -1.03 -13.64
CA PRO A 331 9.24 -1.59 -12.96
C PRO A 331 9.45 -1.94 -11.48
N SER A 332 10.69 -2.10 -11.02
CA SER A 332 11.02 -2.47 -9.63
C SER A 332 12.43 -2.03 -9.25
N TYR A 333 12.73 -1.98 -7.95
CA TYR A 333 14.08 -1.69 -7.44
C TYR A 333 15.13 -2.73 -7.89
N THR A 334 14.74 -4.00 -8.00
CA THR A 334 15.63 -5.05 -8.55
C THR A 334 16.03 -4.77 -9.98
N GLU A 335 15.08 -4.32 -10.81
CA GLU A 335 15.37 -3.94 -12.21
C GLU A 335 16.12 -2.59 -12.28
N ALA A 336 15.92 -1.69 -11.32
CA ALA A 336 16.68 -0.45 -11.23
C ALA A 336 18.16 -0.73 -10.94
N ARG A 337 18.45 -1.61 -9.98
CA ARG A 337 19.81 -2.02 -9.65
C ARG A 337 20.52 -2.66 -10.85
N TRP A 338 19.85 -3.60 -11.53
CA TRP A 338 20.38 -4.20 -12.74
C TRP A 338 20.67 -3.16 -13.84
N MET A 339 19.73 -2.25 -14.11
CA MET A 339 19.89 -1.22 -15.14
C MET A 339 21.03 -0.26 -14.80
N ALA A 340 21.13 0.17 -13.54
CA ALA A 340 22.20 1.07 -13.09
C ALA A 340 23.58 0.44 -13.33
N THR A 341 23.79 -0.80 -12.89
CA THR A 341 25.06 -1.53 -13.12
C THR A 341 25.39 -1.65 -14.61
N ALA A 342 24.38 -1.97 -15.43
CA ALA A 342 24.59 -2.11 -16.87
C ALA A 342 24.89 -0.77 -17.57
N LEU A 343 24.38 0.36 -17.06
CA LEU A 343 24.64 1.70 -17.58
C LEU A 343 26.01 2.23 -17.13
N GLU A 344 26.46 1.92 -15.91
CA GLU A 344 27.81 2.27 -15.41
C GLU A 344 28.92 1.71 -16.31
N GLU A 345 28.69 0.54 -16.91
CA GLU A 345 29.63 -0.10 -17.85
C GLU A 345 29.65 0.56 -19.24
N ARG A 346 28.66 1.37 -19.59
CA ARG A 346 28.44 1.92 -20.94
C ARG A 346 28.55 3.43 -21.06
N LEU A 347 28.45 4.14 -19.94
CA LEU A 347 28.40 5.60 -19.93
C LEU A 347 29.58 6.19 -19.15
N ASP A 348 30.07 7.30 -19.63
CA ASP A 348 31.05 8.13 -18.89
C ASP A 348 30.36 9.02 -17.85
N LYS A 349 29.03 9.15 -17.88
CA LYS A 349 28.23 9.90 -16.91
C LYS A 349 28.08 9.13 -15.60
N PRO A 350 28.14 9.80 -14.44
CA PRO A 350 27.79 9.19 -13.16
C PRO A 350 26.39 8.65 -13.15
N VAL A 351 26.22 7.39 -12.75
CA VAL A 351 24.92 6.75 -12.57
C VAL A 351 24.60 6.72 -11.08
N LEU A 352 23.44 7.24 -10.72
CA LEU A 352 22.91 7.23 -9.37
C LEU A 352 21.77 6.22 -9.30
N LEU A 353 21.75 5.40 -8.26
CA LEU A 353 20.74 4.38 -8.04
C LEU A 353 19.89 4.72 -6.81
N ASP A 354 18.58 4.71 -7.00
CA ASP A 354 17.61 4.70 -5.91
C ASP A 354 17.35 3.25 -5.47
N GLU A 355 17.88 2.86 -4.31
CA GLU A 355 17.82 1.50 -3.79
C GLU A 355 16.61 1.26 -2.88
N SER A 356 16.01 2.31 -2.33
CA SER A 356 14.96 2.22 -1.32
C SER A 356 13.99 3.40 -1.41
N SER A 357 12.89 3.28 -0.68
CA SER A 357 11.91 4.37 -0.48
C SER A 357 12.12 5.12 0.84
N ASP A 358 13.32 5.05 1.45
CA ASP A 358 13.63 5.84 2.64
C ASP A 358 13.70 7.34 2.31
N ASP A 359 13.00 8.17 3.09
CA ASP A 359 12.87 9.61 2.82
C ASP A 359 14.21 10.36 2.90
N ARG A 360 15.12 9.94 3.78
CA ARG A 360 16.43 10.61 3.95
C ARG A 360 17.39 10.27 2.82
N GLU A 361 17.41 9.01 2.41
CA GLU A 361 18.22 8.55 1.28
C GLU A 361 17.73 9.20 -0.01
N THR A 362 16.42 9.24 -0.21
CA THR A 362 15.77 9.90 -1.34
C THR A 362 16.10 11.39 -1.44
N GLU A 363 16.06 12.14 -0.33
CA GLU A 363 16.44 13.58 -0.32
C GLU A 363 17.94 13.78 -0.59
N SER A 364 18.82 12.94 -0.04
CA SER A 364 20.26 12.98 -0.31
C SER A 364 20.56 12.69 -1.77
N LEU A 365 19.92 11.67 -2.34
CA LEU A 365 20.08 11.26 -3.73
C LEU A 365 19.61 12.38 -4.69
N LYS A 366 18.47 12.98 -4.39
CA LYS A 366 17.92 14.12 -5.13
C LYS A 366 18.87 15.32 -5.09
N ALA A 367 19.43 15.67 -3.93
CA ALA A 367 20.42 16.73 -3.81
C ALA A 367 21.65 16.42 -4.68
N SER A 368 22.18 15.20 -4.59
CA SER A 368 23.30 14.76 -5.41
C SER A 368 23.00 14.78 -6.92
N PHE A 369 21.77 14.45 -7.33
CA PHE A 369 21.35 14.49 -8.73
C PHE A 369 21.31 15.92 -9.29
N PHE A 370 20.96 16.90 -8.46
CA PHE A 370 20.88 18.31 -8.86
C PHE A 370 22.20 19.10 -8.68
N GLU A 371 23.17 18.55 -7.97
CA GLU A 371 24.49 19.17 -7.81
C GLU A 371 25.35 18.93 -9.05
N GLY A 372 25.52 19.95 -9.88
CA GLY A 372 26.47 20.09 -10.98
C GLY A 372 26.87 18.86 -11.80
N GLY A 373 27.01 19.02 -13.11
CA GLY A 373 27.36 17.94 -14.02
C GLY A 373 26.18 17.06 -14.42
N ASP A 374 26.34 16.42 -15.55
CA ASP A 374 25.32 15.53 -16.13
C ASP A 374 25.34 14.16 -15.46
N LYS A 375 24.17 13.69 -15.04
CA LYS A 375 24.03 12.42 -14.31
C LYS A 375 22.84 11.61 -14.82
N VAL A 376 22.90 10.30 -14.60
CA VAL A 376 21.77 9.40 -14.81
C VAL A 376 21.24 8.96 -13.46
N LEU A 377 19.94 9.14 -13.21
CA LEU A 377 19.26 8.64 -12.03
C LEU A 377 18.39 7.46 -12.40
N VAL A 378 18.71 6.29 -11.90
CA VAL A 378 17.93 5.07 -12.11
C VAL A 378 17.08 4.80 -10.86
N THR A 379 15.78 4.67 -11.04
CA THR A 379 14.82 4.47 -9.94
C THR A 379 13.72 3.49 -10.33
N SER A 380 13.01 3.00 -9.32
CA SER A 380 11.75 2.29 -9.55
C SER A 380 10.60 3.26 -9.80
N LEU A 381 9.75 2.98 -10.79
CA LEU A 381 8.49 3.71 -11.01
C LEU A 381 7.49 3.60 -9.84
N ARG A 382 7.82 2.82 -8.81
CA ARG A 382 7.08 2.75 -7.55
C ARG A 382 7.65 3.68 -6.47
N GLY A 383 8.83 4.24 -6.71
CA GLY A 383 9.51 5.14 -5.79
C GLY A 383 8.97 6.58 -5.87
N THR A 384 9.30 7.38 -4.85
CA THR A 384 8.87 8.78 -4.72
C THR A 384 9.54 9.73 -5.72
N LEU A 385 10.71 9.35 -6.26
CA LEU A 385 11.48 10.15 -7.21
C LEU A 385 10.76 10.35 -8.55
N THR A 386 9.86 9.45 -8.93
CA THR A 386 9.05 9.60 -10.14
C THR A 386 7.76 10.41 -9.95
N GLU A 387 7.30 10.62 -8.70
CA GLU A 387 6.01 11.28 -8.43
C GLU A 387 6.12 12.57 -7.59
N GLY A 388 7.04 12.66 -6.66
CA GLY A 388 7.09 13.72 -5.64
C GLY A 388 8.09 14.85 -5.89
N VAL A 389 8.99 14.74 -6.89
CA VAL A 389 10.12 15.65 -7.07
C VAL A 389 9.83 16.70 -8.13
N ASP A 390 10.26 17.93 -7.89
CA ASP A 390 10.21 19.02 -8.85
C ASP A 390 11.52 19.12 -9.65
N TYR A 391 11.44 18.80 -10.94
CA TYR A 391 12.55 18.85 -11.90
C TYR A 391 12.52 20.08 -12.80
N SER A 392 11.81 21.15 -12.39
CA SER A 392 11.70 22.39 -13.19
C SER A 392 13.04 23.05 -13.50
N GLY A 393 13.11 23.70 -14.66
CA GLY A 393 14.33 24.28 -15.23
C GLY A 393 15.19 23.23 -15.93
N ASP A 394 16.46 23.52 -16.14
CA ASP A 394 17.42 22.63 -16.84
C ASP A 394 17.85 21.39 -16.02
N ARG A 395 16.98 20.94 -15.10
CA ARG A 395 17.31 19.85 -14.17
C ARG A 395 17.12 18.46 -14.74
N LEU A 396 16.35 18.36 -15.84
CA LEU A 396 16.06 17.06 -16.46
C LEU A 396 15.97 17.23 -17.98
N ALA A 397 16.94 16.68 -18.71
CA ALA A 397 16.99 16.73 -20.17
C ALA A 397 16.21 15.56 -20.81
N ALA A 398 16.19 14.39 -20.16
CA ALA A 398 15.50 13.22 -20.69
C ALA A 398 14.89 12.35 -19.59
N ALA A 399 13.81 11.63 -19.96
CA ALA A 399 13.26 10.56 -19.12
C ALA A 399 12.95 9.32 -19.96
N VAL A 400 13.36 8.16 -19.46
CA VAL A 400 13.11 6.85 -20.06
C VAL A 400 12.27 6.02 -19.11
N VAL A 401 11.16 5.48 -19.57
CA VAL A 401 10.36 4.48 -18.86
C VAL A 401 10.57 3.12 -19.48
N CYS A 402 11.17 2.22 -18.74
CA CYS A 402 11.48 0.85 -19.16
C CYS A 402 10.29 -0.07 -18.89
N GLY A 403 9.61 -0.52 -19.93
CA GLY A 403 8.46 -1.41 -19.82
C GLY A 403 7.16 -0.73 -19.34
N VAL A 404 6.12 -1.53 -19.19
CA VAL A 404 4.86 -1.11 -18.55
C VAL A 404 4.92 -1.53 -17.09
N PRO A 405 4.83 -0.61 -16.11
CA PRO A 405 5.07 -0.90 -14.69
C PRO A 405 3.88 -1.59 -14.01
N ILE A 406 3.42 -2.71 -14.56
CA ILE A 406 2.39 -3.53 -13.97
C ILE A 406 2.97 -4.21 -12.71
N ILE A 407 2.20 -4.18 -11.62
CA ILE A 407 2.59 -4.84 -10.36
C ILE A 407 2.53 -6.37 -10.49
N ASN A 408 3.08 -7.09 -9.49
CA ASN A 408 3.02 -8.55 -9.48
C ASN A 408 1.56 -9.04 -9.50
N THR A 409 1.18 -9.68 -10.59
CA THR A 409 -0.18 -10.18 -10.85
C THR A 409 -0.49 -11.46 -10.08
N GLU A 410 0.53 -12.20 -9.63
CA GLU A 410 0.38 -13.44 -8.89
C GLU A 410 0.19 -13.22 -7.38
N ALA A 411 0.46 -12.01 -6.88
CA ALA A 411 0.28 -11.69 -5.49
C ALA A 411 -1.21 -11.84 -5.10
N PRO A 412 -1.54 -12.50 -3.96
CA PRO A 412 -2.91 -12.78 -3.56
C PRO A 412 -3.80 -11.53 -3.51
N ARG A 413 -3.27 -10.43 -2.96
CA ARG A 413 -3.97 -9.16 -2.92
C ARG A 413 -4.26 -8.59 -4.32
N THR A 414 -3.30 -8.68 -5.24
CA THR A 414 -3.48 -8.20 -6.62
C THR A 414 -4.57 -9.00 -7.33
N ARG A 415 -4.58 -10.32 -7.18
CA ARG A 415 -5.61 -11.20 -7.71
C ARG A 415 -7.00 -10.86 -7.16
N ALA A 416 -7.09 -10.59 -5.85
CA ALA A 416 -8.34 -10.18 -5.22
C ALA A 416 -8.85 -8.82 -5.76
N VAL A 417 -7.96 -7.86 -5.97
CA VAL A 417 -8.31 -6.55 -6.56
C VAL A 417 -8.81 -6.74 -7.99
N ILE A 418 -8.10 -7.48 -8.83
CA ILE A 418 -8.54 -7.77 -10.21
C ILE A 418 -9.94 -8.39 -10.20
N ALA A 419 -10.16 -9.42 -9.38
CA ALA A 419 -11.44 -10.11 -9.30
C ALA A 419 -12.58 -9.21 -8.79
N ALA A 420 -12.32 -8.29 -7.86
CA ALA A 420 -13.30 -7.32 -7.41
C ALA A 420 -13.67 -6.33 -8.52
N TYR A 421 -12.68 -5.86 -9.27
CA TYR A 421 -12.87 -4.97 -10.42
C TYR A 421 -13.59 -5.66 -11.58
N ASP A 422 -13.27 -6.93 -11.91
CA ASP A 422 -13.96 -7.70 -12.93
C ASP A 422 -15.45 -7.85 -12.65
N ARG A 423 -15.82 -8.05 -11.38
CA ARG A 423 -17.24 -8.11 -10.97
C ARG A 423 -17.95 -6.78 -11.16
N ARG A 424 -17.24 -5.68 -11.01
CA ARG A 424 -17.81 -4.32 -11.06
C ARG A 424 -17.78 -3.71 -12.44
N PHE A 425 -16.70 -3.90 -13.21
CA PHE A 425 -16.39 -3.15 -14.45
C PHE A 425 -16.23 -4.03 -15.69
N SER A 426 -16.19 -5.34 -15.54
CA SER A 426 -15.97 -6.32 -16.63
C SER A 426 -14.59 -6.26 -17.31
N GLU A 427 -13.70 -5.34 -16.90
CA GLU A 427 -12.33 -5.16 -17.39
C GLU A 427 -11.40 -4.92 -16.17
N GLY A 428 -11.40 -5.89 -15.26
CA GLY A 428 -10.73 -5.75 -13.96
C GLY A 428 -9.23 -5.59 -14.08
N PHE A 429 -8.60 -6.36 -14.94
CA PHE A 429 -7.15 -6.27 -15.15
C PHE A 429 -6.76 -4.90 -15.72
N GLU A 430 -7.47 -4.43 -16.71
CA GLU A 430 -7.22 -3.15 -17.37
C GLU A 430 -7.42 -2.00 -16.39
N THR A 431 -8.53 -1.98 -15.72
CA THR A 431 -8.90 -0.91 -14.80
C THR A 431 -8.02 -0.88 -13.54
N ALA A 432 -7.74 -2.06 -12.95
CA ALA A 432 -6.98 -2.15 -11.71
C ALA A 432 -5.46 -2.03 -11.91
N LEU A 433 -4.92 -2.47 -13.06
CA LEU A 433 -3.47 -2.59 -13.26
C LEU A 433 -2.95 -1.79 -14.45
N THR A 434 -3.56 -1.93 -15.64
CA THR A 434 -3.04 -1.30 -16.84
C THR A 434 -3.17 0.22 -16.79
N VAL A 435 -4.33 0.74 -16.44
CA VAL A 435 -4.56 2.19 -16.35
C VAL A 435 -3.64 2.84 -15.32
N PRO A 436 -3.51 2.34 -14.07
CA PRO A 436 -2.54 2.88 -13.10
C PRO A 436 -1.08 2.80 -13.60
N ALA A 437 -0.70 1.71 -14.27
CA ALA A 437 0.65 1.56 -14.82
C ALA A 437 0.96 2.60 -15.91
N VAL A 438 0.02 2.82 -16.82
CA VAL A 438 0.15 3.85 -17.88
C VAL A 438 0.19 5.25 -17.27
N ARG A 439 -0.64 5.53 -16.26
CA ARG A 439 -0.59 6.82 -15.54
C ARG A 439 0.78 7.07 -14.89
N LYS A 440 1.37 6.07 -14.25
CA LYS A 440 2.72 6.17 -13.67
C LYS A 440 3.79 6.42 -14.73
N ALA A 441 3.74 5.69 -15.84
CA ALA A 441 4.65 5.92 -16.97
C ALA A 441 4.55 7.35 -17.51
N ARG A 442 3.32 7.83 -17.74
CA ARG A 442 3.06 9.22 -18.18
C ARG A 442 3.55 10.27 -17.16
N GLN A 443 3.35 10.03 -15.87
CA GLN A 443 3.84 10.91 -14.81
C GLN A 443 5.37 11.01 -14.82
N ALA A 444 6.08 9.91 -14.99
CA ALA A 444 7.53 9.88 -15.04
C ALA A 444 8.08 10.66 -16.24
N VAL A 445 7.60 10.39 -17.45
CA VAL A 445 8.06 11.13 -18.65
C VAL A 445 7.55 12.58 -18.70
N GLY A 446 6.42 12.87 -18.05
CA GLY A 446 5.87 14.21 -17.92
C GLY A 446 6.70 15.15 -17.03
N ARG A 447 7.74 14.64 -16.36
CA ARG A 447 8.66 15.45 -15.53
C ARG A 447 9.64 16.27 -16.33
N VAL A 448 9.89 15.89 -17.57
CA VAL A 448 10.92 16.48 -18.45
C VAL A 448 10.58 17.92 -18.83
N ILE A 449 9.31 18.22 -19.09
CA ILE A 449 8.90 19.56 -19.56
C ILE A 449 7.77 20.08 -18.67
N ARG A 450 8.01 21.21 -18.03
CA ARG A 450 7.08 21.92 -17.15
C ARG A 450 6.92 23.41 -17.48
N GLY A 451 7.78 23.92 -18.33
CA GLY A 451 7.82 25.31 -18.77
C GLY A 451 7.82 25.44 -20.31
N ALA A 452 7.46 26.62 -20.80
CA ALA A 452 7.43 26.90 -22.25
C ALA A 452 8.84 26.93 -22.87
N ASP A 453 9.86 27.24 -22.07
CA ASP A 453 11.25 27.38 -22.51
C ASP A 453 12.08 26.11 -22.24
N GLU A 454 11.49 25.09 -21.62
CA GLU A 454 12.15 23.84 -21.36
C GLU A 454 12.11 22.92 -22.57
N ARG A 455 13.22 22.23 -22.83
CA ARG A 455 13.39 21.30 -23.94
C ARG A 455 13.80 19.94 -23.42
N GLY A 456 13.26 18.84 -24.01
CA GLY A 456 13.68 17.53 -23.56
C GLY A 456 13.08 16.33 -24.27
N ILE A 457 13.62 15.16 -23.91
CA ILE A 457 13.38 13.88 -24.54
C ILE A 457 12.54 12.98 -23.61
N ARG A 458 11.46 12.42 -24.14
CA ARG A 458 10.56 11.52 -23.42
C ARG A 458 10.49 10.16 -24.13
N VAL A 459 10.83 9.09 -23.45
CA VAL A 459 10.89 7.75 -24.05
C VAL A 459 10.04 6.76 -23.26
N LEU A 460 9.10 6.11 -23.95
CA LEU A 460 8.36 4.95 -23.48
C LEU A 460 8.92 3.72 -24.19
N LEU A 461 9.72 2.94 -23.49
CA LEU A 461 10.49 1.82 -24.03
C LEU A 461 9.75 0.50 -23.80
N ASP A 462 8.86 0.13 -24.72
CA ASP A 462 8.16 -1.16 -24.80
C ASP A 462 7.24 -1.17 -26.03
N ALA A 463 7.20 -2.28 -26.75
CA ALA A 463 6.33 -2.45 -27.92
C ALA A 463 4.84 -2.17 -27.65
N ARG A 464 4.38 -2.34 -26.42
CA ARG A 464 2.99 -2.08 -26.01
C ARG A 464 2.60 -0.59 -26.11
N TYR A 465 3.54 0.33 -26.07
CA TYR A 465 3.32 1.76 -26.34
C TYR A 465 3.42 2.10 -27.84
N ALA A 466 4.27 1.38 -28.59
CA ALA A 466 4.64 1.75 -29.94
C ALA A 466 3.65 1.28 -31.00
N ARG A 467 3.12 0.08 -30.88
CA ARG A 467 2.27 -0.53 -31.93
C ARG A 467 1.00 -1.17 -31.37
N ARG A 468 -0.01 -1.28 -32.24
CA ARG A 468 -1.21 -2.05 -31.93
C ARG A 468 -0.87 -3.54 -31.86
N SER A 469 -1.14 -4.17 -30.75
CA SER A 469 -0.95 -5.60 -30.56
C SER A 469 -1.94 -6.09 -29.50
N TRP A 470 -2.09 -7.41 -29.38
CA TRP A 470 -2.80 -7.97 -28.24
C TRP A 470 -2.12 -7.50 -26.93
N ASN A 471 -2.90 -7.01 -25.97
CA ASN A 471 -2.49 -6.37 -24.72
C ASN A 471 -1.61 -5.12 -24.90
N ASP A 472 -1.78 -4.35 -25.98
CA ASP A 472 -1.17 -3.02 -26.05
C ASP A 472 -1.83 -2.07 -25.03
N VAL A 473 -1.11 -1.03 -24.66
CA VAL A 473 -1.58 -0.05 -23.67
C VAL A 473 -1.88 1.32 -24.30
N ARG A 474 -1.82 1.42 -25.61
CA ARG A 474 -2.02 2.67 -26.35
C ARG A 474 -3.40 3.28 -26.15
N GLY A 475 -4.42 2.43 -25.98
CA GLY A 475 -5.80 2.87 -25.74
C GLY A 475 -5.96 3.68 -24.47
N TYR A 476 -5.07 3.48 -23.49
CA TYR A 476 -5.08 4.17 -22.19
C TYR A 476 -4.20 5.42 -22.14
N VAL A 477 -3.48 5.72 -23.23
CA VAL A 477 -2.79 6.99 -23.43
C VAL A 477 -3.76 7.95 -24.12
N PRO A 478 -3.98 9.18 -23.62
CA PRO A 478 -4.86 10.16 -24.26
C PRO A 478 -4.50 10.42 -25.71
N ALA A 479 -5.50 10.72 -26.54
CA ALA A 479 -5.31 10.84 -27.98
C ALA A 479 -4.21 11.86 -28.36
N HIS A 480 -4.21 13.02 -27.70
CA HIS A 480 -3.23 14.08 -27.96
C HIS A 480 -1.79 13.66 -27.61
N GLU A 481 -1.58 12.94 -26.48
CA GLU A 481 -0.27 12.42 -26.12
C GLU A 481 0.15 11.26 -27.04
N ARG A 482 -0.80 10.39 -27.39
CA ARG A 482 -0.54 9.26 -28.29
C ARG A 482 -0.11 9.69 -29.70
N GLU A 483 -0.63 10.81 -30.19
CA GLU A 483 -0.22 11.42 -31.46
C GLU A 483 1.17 12.04 -31.39
N GLU A 484 1.57 12.51 -30.21
CA GLU A 484 2.86 13.10 -29.95
C GLU A 484 3.99 12.05 -29.82
N PHE A 485 3.69 10.88 -29.22
CA PHE A 485 4.67 9.80 -29.11
C PHE A 485 4.88 9.09 -30.45
N GLN A 486 6.01 9.40 -31.10
CA GLN A 486 6.38 8.81 -32.38
C GLN A 486 6.86 7.36 -32.19
N PRO A 487 6.28 6.38 -32.91
CA PRO A 487 6.78 5.01 -32.88
C PRO A 487 8.12 4.93 -33.60
N VAL A 488 9.14 4.39 -32.89
CA VAL A 488 10.48 4.17 -33.49
C VAL A 488 10.97 2.77 -33.14
N THR A 489 11.77 2.18 -34.02
CA THR A 489 12.47 0.92 -33.69
C THR A 489 13.77 1.21 -32.97
N PRO A 490 14.29 0.29 -32.13
CA PRO A 490 15.52 0.53 -31.35
C PRO A 490 16.72 0.99 -32.17
N ASP A 491 16.86 0.50 -33.41
CA ASP A 491 17.92 0.86 -34.34
C ASP A 491 17.78 2.27 -34.91
N MET A 492 16.56 2.79 -35.01
CA MET A 492 16.28 4.13 -35.49
C MET A 492 16.25 5.20 -34.40
N LEU A 493 16.34 4.80 -33.15
CA LEU A 493 16.25 5.74 -32.02
C LEU A 493 17.38 6.77 -32.04
N GLU A 494 18.61 6.38 -32.35
CA GLU A 494 19.77 7.28 -32.43
C GLU A 494 19.57 8.37 -33.48
N VAL A 495 19.11 7.98 -34.70
CA VAL A 495 18.82 8.93 -35.76
C VAL A 495 17.70 9.90 -35.38
N ALA A 496 16.69 9.43 -34.65
CA ALA A 496 15.60 10.28 -34.19
C ALA A 496 16.06 11.29 -33.11
N LEU A 497 16.98 10.90 -32.24
CA LEU A 497 17.61 11.77 -31.25
C LEU A 497 18.48 12.84 -31.92
N GLU A 498 19.35 12.47 -32.86
CA GLU A 498 20.18 13.41 -33.61
C GLU A 498 19.34 14.44 -34.39
N GLN A 499 18.19 14.05 -34.92
CA GLN A 499 17.29 15.00 -35.63
C GLN A 499 16.70 16.02 -34.66
N PHE A 500 16.38 15.61 -33.42
CA PHE A 500 15.90 16.54 -32.42
C PHE A 500 17.00 17.53 -31.97
N ASP A 501 18.21 17.05 -31.74
CA ASP A 501 19.34 17.90 -31.34
C ASP A 501 19.69 18.90 -32.43
N ALA A 502 19.65 18.50 -33.70
CA ALA A 502 19.91 19.38 -34.84
C ALA A 502 18.82 20.43 -35.08
N SER A 503 17.63 20.27 -34.51
CA SER A 503 16.49 21.20 -34.64
C SER A 503 16.47 22.32 -33.60
N GLY A 504 17.33 22.27 -32.62
CA GLY A 504 17.45 23.25 -31.50
C GLY A 504 18.71 24.04 -31.55
#